data_d1cada0373a0a9ef669f14e54af639b0
#
_entry.id   d1cada0373a0a9ef669f14e54af639b0
#
_cell.length_a   1.000
_cell.length_b   1.000
_cell.length_c   1.000
_cell.angle_alpha   90.00
_cell.angle_beta   90.00
_cell.angle_gamma   90.00
#
_symmetry.space_group_name_H-M   'P 1'
#
loop_
_entity.id
_entity.type
_entity.pdbx_description
1 polymer ?
#
loop_
_entity_poly.entity_id
_entity_poly.type
_entity_poly.pdbx_seq_one_letter_code
_entity_poly.pdbx_strand_id
1 'polypeptide(L)'
;MFRAYGLYTHIRANRIRSVLLLIGFVALLHALLFSILLLINAFGGGTFEEIVARAVDQFAGSWPVAMLAAGVWFLISWFFHQRLISYATGARGISRREAPRLYNVLENLCISRGIPMPTLQIIETPALNAYAAGLKEGEYVIAVTRGLMEALSDDELEAVLGHELTHIRNRDTQLMVIAIIFAGIFAFVADLVIRTWRFPYGVWPRGGDRRDGRG
;
A
#
# COMPACT_ATOMS: atom_id res chain seq x y z
N MET A 1 25.10 -28.97 -4.51
CA MET A 1 25.49 -27.94 -5.50
C MET A 1 24.80 -26.65 -5.15
N PHE A 2 25.43 -25.77 -4.35
CA PHE A 2 24.85 -24.50 -3.91
C PHE A 2 24.84 -23.56 -5.12
N ARG A 3 23.65 -23.22 -5.63
CA ARG A 3 23.49 -22.16 -6.63
C ARG A 3 23.91 -20.84 -5.98
N ALA A 4 24.93 -20.19 -6.51
CA ALA A 4 25.29 -18.83 -6.13
C ALA A 4 24.10 -17.91 -6.42
N TYR A 5 23.43 -17.46 -5.37
CA TYR A 5 22.36 -16.45 -5.48
C TYR A 5 23.03 -15.10 -5.72
N GLY A 6 23.06 -14.69 -6.99
CA GLY A 6 23.56 -13.37 -7.37
C GLY A 6 22.44 -12.31 -7.44
N LEU A 7 22.80 -11.03 -7.50
CA LEU A 7 21.91 -9.88 -7.61
C LEU A 7 20.83 -10.07 -8.70
N TYR A 8 21.19 -10.60 -9.85
CA TYR A 8 20.26 -10.84 -10.96
C TYR A 8 19.19 -11.89 -10.67
N THR A 9 19.48 -12.88 -9.83
CA THR A 9 18.50 -13.89 -9.41
C THR A 9 17.45 -13.28 -8.49
N HIS A 10 17.84 -12.36 -7.61
CA HIS A 10 16.90 -11.63 -6.75
C HIS A 10 15.98 -10.71 -7.56
N ILE A 11 16.52 -9.93 -8.49
CA ILE A 11 15.74 -9.05 -9.37
C ILE A 11 14.70 -9.83 -10.18
N ARG A 12 15.14 -10.98 -10.77
CA ARG A 12 14.22 -11.86 -11.53
C ARG A 12 13.15 -12.47 -10.64
N ALA A 13 13.50 -12.93 -9.45
CA ALA A 13 12.56 -13.49 -8.49
C ALA A 13 11.52 -12.43 -8.06
N ASN A 14 11.94 -11.21 -7.78
CA ASN A 14 11.04 -10.14 -7.39
C ASN A 14 10.10 -9.73 -8.53
N ARG A 15 10.58 -9.71 -9.77
CA ARG A 15 9.73 -9.50 -10.94
C ARG A 15 8.65 -10.58 -11.09
N ILE A 16 9.02 -11.85 -10.92
CA ILE A 16 8.05 -12.97 -10.96
C ILE A 16 7.04 -12.83 -9.83
N ARG A 17 7.49 -12.54 -8.60
CA ARG A 17 6.61 -12.30 -7.45
C ARG A 17 5.65 -11.15 -7.70
N SER A 18 6.11 -10.05 -8.30
CA SER A 18 5.24 -8.91 -8.66
C SER A 18 4.16 -9.30 -9.66
N VAL A 19 4.49 -10.12 -10.68
CA VAL A 19 3.51 -10.62 -11.66
C VAL A 19 2.53 -11.58 -11.01
N LEU A 20 3.01 -12.51 -10.17
CA LEU A 20 2.15 -13.44 -9.43
C LEU A 20 1.22 -12.69 -8.47
N LEU A 21 1.72 -11.65 -7.81
CA LEU A 21 0.92 -10.80 -6.92
C LEU A 21 -0.17 -10.06 -7.72
N LEU A 22 0.14 -9.56 -8.91
CA LEU A 22 -0.83 -8.93 -9.81
C LEU A 22 -1.93 -9.91 -10.24
N ILE A 23 -1.56 -11.11 -10.67
CA ILE A 23 -2.51 -12.15 -11.07
C ILE A 23 -3.39 -12.56 -9.88
N GLY A 24 -2.76 -12.82 -8.72
CA GLY A 24 -3.45 -13.19 -7.50
C GLY A 24 -4.42 -12.10 -7.04
N PHE A 25 -4.05 -10.84 -7.20
CA PHE A 25 -4.91 -9.70 -6.90
C PHE A 25 -6.17 -9.68 -7.78
N VAL A 26 -6.01 -9.84 -9.10
CA VAL A 26 -7.15 -9.89 -10.02
C VAL A 26 -8.07 -11.05 -9.63
N ALA A 27 -7.52 -12.24 -9.37
CA ALA A 27 -8.30 -13.39 -8.91
C ALA A 27 -9.03 -13.11 -7.60
N LEU A 28 -8.37 -12.48 -6.64
CA LEU A 28 -8.94 -12.14 -5.34
C LEU A 28 -10.07 -11.10 -5.45
N LEU A 29 -9.93 -10.09 -6.33
CA LEU A 29 -11.01 -9.13 -6.62
C LEU A 29 -12.26 -9.81 -7.20
N HIS A 30 -12.07 -10.76 -8.11
CA HIS A 30 -13.18 -11.51 -8.67
C HIS A 30 -13.83 -12.43 -7.64
N ALA A 31 -13.03 -13.07 -6.79
CA ALA A 31 -13.55 -13.86 -5.68
C ALA A 31 -14.34 -13.00 -4.68
N LEU A 32 -13.84 -11.79 -4.37
CA LEU A 32 -14.54 -10.83 -3.51
C LEU A 32 -15.87 -10.37 -4.14
N LEU A 33 -15.86 -10.00 -5.42
CA LEU A 33 -17.09 -9.64 -6.16
C LEU A 33 -18.11 -10.78 -6.10
N PHE A 34 -17.69 -12.00 -6.43
CA PHE A 34 -18.55 -13.16 -6.40
C PHE A 34 -19.11 -13.44 -4.99
N SER A 35 -18.28 -13.31 -3.96
CA SER A 35 -18.69 -13.48 -2.56
C SER A 35 -19.74 -12.44 -2.14
N ILE A 36 -19.58 -11.19 -2.57
CA ILE A 36 -20.56 -10.12 -2.31
C ILE A 36 -21.89 -10.43 -3.02
N LEU A 37 -21.85 -10.88 -4.26
CA LEU A 37 -23.05 -11.26 -5.02
C LEU A 37 -23.75 -12.45 -4.37
N LEU A 38 -23.03 -13.47 -3.92
CA LEU A 38 -23.59 -14.59 -3.15
C LEU A 38 -24.29 -14.08 -1.88
N LEU A 39 -23.63 -13.21 -1.13
CA LEU A 39 -24.19 -12.67 0.10
C LEU A 39 -25.48 -11.87 -0.16
N ILE A 40 -25.48 -10.99 -1.15
CA ILE A 40 -26.67 -10.20 -1.53
C ILE A 40 -27.84 -11.13 -1.91
N ASN A 41 -27.58 -12.17 -2.74
CA ASN A 41 -28.60 -13.10 -3.16
C ASN A 41 -29.11 -14.01 -2.01
N ALA A 42 -28.25 -14.30 -1.03
CA ALA A 42 -28.65 -15.07 0.15
C ALA A 42 -29.70 -14.33 1.00
N PHE A 43 -29.59 -13.00 1.13
CA PHE A 43 -30.59 -12.16 1.79
C PHE A 43 -31.92 -12.07 1.03
N GLY A 44 -31.90 -12.30 -0.30
CA GLY A 44 -33.10 -12.33 -1.15
C GLY A 44 -33.92 -13.61 -1.00
N GLY A 45 -33.43 -14.61 -0.26
CA GLY A 45 -34.07 -15.91 -0.05
C GLY A 45 -33.98 -16.83 -1.28
N GLY A 46 -34.42 -18.07 -1.09
CA GLY A 46 -34.40 -19.13 -2.09
C GLY A 46 -33.53 -20.31 -1.70
N THR A 47 -33.51 -21.34 -2.54
CA THR A 47 -32.63 -22.50 -2.36
C THR A 47 -31.17 -22.14 -2.63
N PHE A 48 -30.24 -22.94 -2.13
CA PHE A 48 -28.82 -22.75 -2.40
C PHE A 48 -28.50 -22.70 -3.89
N GLU A 49 -29.11 -23.58 -4.67
CA GLU A 49 -28.94 -23.65 -6.13
C GLU A 49 -29.41 -22.35 -6.81
N GLU A 50 -30.55 -21.82 -6.41
CA GLU A 50 -31.08 -20.55 -6.95
C GLU A 50 -30.20 -19.37 -6.60
N ILE A 51 -29.67 -19.31 -5.35
CA ILE A 51 -28.75 -18.26 -4.91
C ILE A 51 -27.48 -18.29 -5.75
N VAL A 52 -26.88 -19.46 -5.92
CA VAL A 52 -25.66 -19.62 -6.73
C VAL A 52 -25.91 -19.29 -8.19
N ALA A 53 -27.01 -19.77 -8.78
CA ALA A 53 -27.36 -19.49 -10.18
C ALA A 53 -27.51 -17.99 -10.44
N ARG A 54 -28.23 -17.26 -9.57
CA ARG A 54 -28.36 -15.80 -9.65
C ARG A 54 -27.01 -15.09 -9.49
N ALA A 55 -26.18 -15.54 -8.56
CA ALA A 55 -24.85 -14.94 -8.34
C ALA A 55 -23.92 -15.15 -9.55
N VAL A 56 -23.95 -16.32 -10.19
CA VAL A 56 -23.19 -16.62 -11.41
C VAL A 56 -23.64 -15.75 -12.57
N ASP A 57 -24.94 -15.62 -12.79
CA ASP A 57 -25.51 -14.79 -13.86
C ASP A 57 -25.12 -13.30 -13.67
N GLN A 58 -25.30 -12.76 -12.46
CA GLN A 58 -24.89 -11.40 -12.13
C GLN A 58 -23.38 -11.19 -12.24
N PHE A 59 -22.58 -12.20 -11.87
CA PHE A 59 -21.13 -12.16 -12.01
C PHE A 59 -20.73 -12.10 -13.48
N ALA A 60 -21.35 -12.91 -14.34
CA ALA A 60 -21.09 -12.91 -15.78
C ALA A 60 -21.37 -11.54 -16.43
N GLY A 61 -22.34 -10.77 -15.90
CA GLY A 61 -22.62 -9.41 -16.35
C GLY A 61 -21.72 -8.34 -15.75
N SER A 62 -21.23 -8.54 -14.54
CA SER A 62 -20.51 -7.49 -13.76
C SER A 62 -18.98 -7.58 -13.81
N TRP A 63 -18.40 -8.74 -14.08
CA TRP A 63 -16.94 -8.89 -14.06
C TRP A 63 -16.18 -7.95 -15.02
N PRO A 64 -16.70 -7.60 -16.24
CA PRO A 64 -15.96 -6.68 -17.10
C PRO A 64 -15.89 -5.27 -16.53
N VAL A 65 -16.96 -4.82 -15.84
CA VAL A 65 -17.02 -3.53 -15.17
C VAL A 65 -16.05 -3.52 -13.98
N ALA A 66 -16.00 -4.60 -13.21
CA ALA A 66 -15.04 -4.75 -12.10
C ALA A 66 -13.59 -4.73 -12.59
N MET A 67 -13.30 -5.40 -13.72
CA MET A 67 -11.97 -5.35 -14.35
C MET A 67 -11.61 -3.93 -14.80
N LEU A 68 -12.54 -3.24 -15.45
CA LEU A 68 -12.31 -1.85 -15.87
C LEU A 68 -12.02 -0.95 -14.65
N ALA A 69 -12.84 -1.05 -13.61
CA ALA A 69 -12.65 -0.27 -12.39
C ALA A 69 -11.31 -0.57 -11.70
N ALA A 70 -10.93 -1.85 -11.61
CA ALA A 70 -9.63 -2.27 -11.09
C ALA A 70 -8.46 -1.74 -11.95
N GLY A 71 -8.60 -1.78 -13.26
CA GLY A 71 -7.61 -1.23 -14.20
C GLY A 71 -7.45 0.29 -14.06
N VAL A 72 -8.54 1.03 -13.96
CA VAL A 72 -8.53 2.48 -13.71
C VAL A 72 -7.88 2.79 -12.36
N TRP A 73 -8.25 2.07 -11.30
CA TRP A 73 -7.61 2.21 -9.99
C TRP A 73 -6.11 1.95 -10.06
N PHE A 74 -5.69 0.87 -10.73
CA PHE A 74 -4.29 0.54 -10.90
C PHE A 74 -3.53 1.67 -11.63
N LEU A 75 -4.10 2.21 -12.70
CA LEU A 75 -3.50 3.32 -13.44
C LEU A 75 -3.36 4.57 -12.56
N ILE A 76 -4.42 4.95 -11.85
CA ILE A 76 -4.37 6.09 -10.92
C ILE A 76 -3.29 5.86 -9.86
N SER A 77 -3.28 4.68 -9.24
CA SER A 77 -2.30 4.35 -8.22
C SER A 77 -0.88 4.29 -8.77
N TRP A 78 -0.68 3.79 -10.00
CA TRP A 78 0.61 3.77 -10.67
C TRP A 78 1.20 5.17 -10.84
N PHE A 79 0.39 6.14 -11.25
CA PHE A 79 0.85 7.52 -11.46
C PHE A 79 0.96 8.32 -10.15
N PHE A 80 0.19 7.99 -9.14
CA PHE A 80 0.10 8.76 -7.90
C PHE A 80 0.64 8.04 -6.66
N HIS A 81 1.23 6.84 -6.80
CA HIS A 81 1.68 6.02 -5.67
C HIS A 81 2.53 6.78 -4.65
N GLN A 82 3.48 7.59 -5.09
CA GLN A 82 4.32 8.37 -4.17
C GLN A 82 3.52 9.38 -3.35
N ARG A 83 2.60 10.11 -4.00
CA ARG A 83 1.72 11.05 -3.30
C ARG A 83 0.81 10.35 -2.31
N LEU A 84 0.27 9.18 -2.68
CA LEU A 84 -0.57 8.37 -1.81
C LEU A 84 0.20 7.87 -0.59
N ILE A 85 1.43 7.36 -0.78
CA ILE A 85 2.29 6.89 0.31
C ILE A 85 2.68 8.08 1.21
N SER A 86 3.14 9.19 0.63
CA SER A 86 3.52 10.38 1.41
C SER A 86 2.34 10.95 2.20
N TYR A 87 1.15 10.97 1.61
CA TYR A 87 -0.07 11.40 2.30
C TYR A 87 -0.43 10.47 3.46
N ALA A 88 -0.39 9.15 3.23
CA ALA A 88 -0.73 8.14 4.24
C ALA A 88 0.26 8.11 5.42
N THR A 89 1.54 8.40 5.16
CA THR A 89 2.62 8.38 6.17
C THR A 89 2.88 9.75 6.80
N GLY A 90 2.32 10.83 6.24
CA GLY A 90 2.66 12.19 6.63
C GLY A 90 4.07 12.62 6.21
N ALA A 91 4.69 11.90 5.27
CA ALA A 91 6.03 12.21 4.79
C ALA A 91 6.02 13.49 3.94
N ARG A 92 6.96 14.39 4.21
CA ARG A 92 7.18 15.61 3.43
C ARG A 92 8.60 15.66 2.86
N GLY A 93 8.75 16.22 1.68
CA GLY A 93 10.06 16.47 1.12
C GLY A 93 10.87 17.42 2.00
N ILE A 94 12.16 17.18 2.10
CA ILE A 94 13.11 18.09 2.80
C ILE A 94 14.21 18.51 1.87
N SER A 95 14.78 19.65 2.16
CA SER A 95 15.94 20.20 1.44
C SER A 95 17.24 19.89 2.18
N ARG A 96 18.37 20.01 1.46
CA ARG A 96 19.70 19.90 2.06
C ARG A 96 19.92 20.92 3.18
N ARG A 97 19.30 22.11 3.09
CA ARG A 97 19.42 23.14 4.13
C ARG A 97 18.72 22.75 5.42
N GLU A 98 17.63 22.02 5.33
CA GLU A 98 16.86 21.55 6.51
C GLU A 98 17.48 20.35 7.21
N ALA A 99 18.15 19.46 6.45
CA ALA A 99 18.77 18.25 7.01
C ALA A 99 20.15 17.97 6.34
N PRO A 100 21.14 18.84 6.52
CA PRO A 100 22.43 18.69 5.87
C PRO A 100 23.14 17.39 6.24
N ARG A 101 23.04 16.95 7.48
CA ARG A 101 23.58 15.68 7.98
C ARG A 101 23.05 14.48 7.17
N LEU A 102 21.73 14.35 7.08
CA LEU A 102 21.06 13.24 6.36
C LEU A 102 21.41 13.24 4.87
N TYR A 103 21.45 14.42 4.25
CA TYR A 103 21.85 14.58 2.85
C TYR A 103 23.27 14.13 2.59
N ASN A 104 24.22 14.54 3.44
CA ASN A 104 25.63 14.21 3.26
C ASN A 104 25.89 12.71 3.40
N VAL A 105 25.29 12.06 4.40
CA VAL A 105 25.41 10.60 4.60
C VAL A 105 24.84 9.84 3.40
N LEU A 106 23.63 10.19 2.94
CA LEU A 106 23.01 9.52 1.80
C LEU A 106 23.77 9.77 0.49
N GLU A 107 24.24 10.98 0.26
CA GLU A 107 24.98 11.31 -0.96
C GLU A 107 26.30 10.54 -1.05
N ASN A 108 27.07 10.46 0.06
CA ASN A 108 28.29 9.67 0.13
C ASN A 108 28.04 8.19 -0.16
N LEU A 109 26.96 7.63 0.40
CA LEU A 109 26.54 6.26 0.12
C LEU A 109 26.16 6.06 -1.36
N CYS A 110 25.44 7.00 -1.94
CA CYS A 110 25.04 6.94 -3.36
C CYS A 110 26.24 7.00 -4.28
N ILE A 111 27.19 7.90 -4.01
CA ILE A 111 28.44 8.03 -4.78
C ILE A 111 29.26 6.73 -4.67
N SER A 112 29.45 6.22 -3.46
CA SER A 112 30.27 5.02 -3.24
C SER A 112 29.68 3.76 -3.89
N ARG A 113 28.36 3.70 -4.05
CA ARG A 113 27.65 2.54 -4.61
C ARG A 113 27.24 2.70 -6.07
N GLY A 114 27.47 3.88 -6.67
CA GLY A 114 27.07 4.18 -8.04
C GLY A 114 25.55 4.14 -8.24
N ILE A 115 24.78 4.60 -7.24
CA ILE A 115 23.32 4.63 -7.25
C ILE A 115 22.86 6.09 -7.38
N PRO A 116 21.92 6.42 -8.30
CA PRO A 116 21.33 7.74 -8.33
C PRO A 116 20.69 8.09 -6.98
N MET A 117 20.90 9.34 -6.52
CA MET A 117 20.41 9.78 -5.21
C MET A 117 18.87 9.80 -5.17
N PRO A 118 18.22 9.06 -4.29
CA PRO A 118 16.78 9.11 -4.07
C PRO A 118 16.35 10.46 -3.49
N THR A 119 15.08 10.82 -3.69
CA THR A 119 14.49 11.98 -3.01
C THR A 119 14.36 11.69 -1.52
N LEU A 120 14.82 12.61 -0.67
CA LEU A 120 14.68 12.50 0.77
C LEU A 120 13.35 13.10 1.26
N GLN A 121 12.71 12.36 2.15
CA GLN A 121 11.52 12.81 2.88
C GLN A 121 11.71 12.61 4.37
N ILE A 122 10.98 13.40 5.16
CA ILE A 122 10.93 13.26 6.62
C ILE A 122 9.49 13.06 7.08
N ILE A 123 9.34 12.26 8.12
CA ILE A 123 8.08 12.06 8.84
C ILE A 123 8.27 12.64 10.25
N GLU A 124 7.44 13.61 10.62
CA GLU A 124 7.53 14.28 11.91
C GLU A 124 6.87 13.43 13.01
N THR A 125 7.59 12.38 13.42
CA THR A 125 7.18 11.46 14.50
C THR A 125 8.39 11.03 15.32
N PRO A 126 8.22 10.77 16.64
CA PRO A 126 9.29 10.23 17.48
C PRO A 126 9.58 8.74 17.24
N ALA A 127 8.79 8.05 16.45
CA ALA A 127 9.06 6.65 16.10
C ALA A 127 10.41 6.48 15.41
N LEU A 128 11.04 5.31 15.60
CA LEU A 128 12.32 4.97 14.95
C LEU A 128 12.04 4.16 13.70
N ASN A 129 11.94 4.82 12.54
CA ASN A 129 11.65 4.13 11.30
C ASN A 129 12.27 4.84 10.09
N ALA A 130 12.58 4.05 9.05
CA ALA A 130 12.91 4.51 7.71
C ALA A 130 12.32 3.54 6.69
N TYR A 131 12.07 4.00 5.47
CA TYR A 131 11.68 3.13 4.37
C TYR A 131 12.09 3.71 3.02
N ALA A 132 12.33 2.84 2.06
CA ALA A 132 12.48 3.18 0.66
C ALA A 132 11.20 2.86 -0.12
N ALA A 133 10.81 3.74 -1.05
CA ALA A 133 9.66 3.55 -1.93
C ALA A 133 9.98 4.01 -3.35
N GLY A 134 9.25 3.50 -4.33
CA GLY A 134 9.38 3.90 -5.73
C GLY A 134 9.28 2.71 -6.69
N LEU A 135 8.81 2.97 -7.90
CA LEU A 135 8.59 1.94 -8.93
C LEU A 135 9.70 1.90 -9.97
N LYS A 136 10.35 3.01 -10.26
CA LYS A 136 11.41 3.10 -11.28
C LYS A 136 12.51 4.08 -10.88
N GLU A 137 13.60 3.97 -11.59
CA GLU A 137 14.73 4.88 -11.45
C GLU A 137 14.30 6.34 -11.68
N GLY A 138 14.82 7.25 -10.86
CA GLY A 138 14.41 8.66 -10.83
C GLY A 138 13.17 8.96 -9.98
N GLU A 139 12.45 7.94 -9.53
CA GLU A 139 11.27 8.09 -8.65
C GLU A 139 11.48 7.49 -7.26
N TYR A 140 12.68 7.00 -6.94
CA TYR A 140 12.94 6.46 -5.61
C TYR A 140 12.95 7.54 -4.54
N VAL A 141 12.35 7.23 -3.42
CA VAL A 141 12.26 8.06 -2.23
C VAL A 141 12.78 7.27 -1.05
N ILE A 142 13.54 7.90 -0.17
CA ILE A 142 13.83 7.40 1.18
C ILE A 142 13.18 8.35 2.16
N ALA A 143 12.28 7.83 2.99
CA ALA A 143 11.65 8.54 4.09
C ALA A 143 12.28 8.12 5.42
N VAL A 144 12.59 9.08 6.26
CA VAL A 144 13.19 8.88 7.58
C VAL A 144 12.35 9.61 8.62
N THR A 145 12.10 8.99 9.75
CA THR A 145 11.40 9.66 10.85
C THR A 145 12.33 10.59 11.61
N ARG A 146 11.77 11.65 12.20
CA ARG A 146 12.51 12.60 13.04
C ARG A 146 13.21 11.87 14.19
N GLY A 147 12.48 11.00 14.89
CA GLY A 147 13.01 10.23 16.01
C GLY A 147 14.22 9.39 15.63
N LEU A 148 14.20 8.71 14.45
CA LEU A 148 15.34 7.93 13.98
C LEU A 148 16.56 8.83 13.72
N MET A 149 16.35 9.95 13.05
CA MET A 149 17.42 10.88 12.71
C MET A 149 18.08 11.50 13.95
N GLU A 150 17.32 11.71 15.03
CA GLU A 150 17.80 12.25 16.30
C GLU A 150 18.46 11.20 17.20
N ALA A 151 17.99 9.96 17.14
CA ALA A 151 18.48 8.87 17.99
C ALA A 151 19.79 8.26 17.51
N LEU A 152 20.07 8.26 16.20
CA LEU A 152 21.20 7.57 15.63
C LEU A 152 22.41 8.47 15.44
N SER A 153 23.61 7.91 15.66
CA SER A 153 24.89 8.47 15.23
C SER A 153 25.01 8.47 13.70
N ASP A 154 26.05 9.09 13.15
CA ASP A 154 26.28 9.13 11.69
C ASP A 154 26.51 7.73 11.12
N ASP A 155 27.30 6.89 11.81
CA ASP A 155 27.61 5.53 11.39
C ASP A 155 26.37 4.63 11.42
N GLU A 156 25.53 4.77 12.44
CA GLU A 156 24.26 4.02 12.55
C GLU A 156 23.26 4.48 11.48
N LEU A 157 23.17 5.79 11.22
CA LEU A 157 22.33 6.35 10.19
C LEU A 157 22.80 5.89 8.79
N GLU A 158 24.13 5.83 8.56
CA GLU A 158 24.72 5.30 7.35
C GLU A 158 24.33 3.83 7.14
N ALA A 159 24.37 3.02 8.20
CA ALA A 159 23.98 1.62 8.13
C ALA A 159 22.50 1.46 7.73
N VAL A 160 21.59 2.23 8.34
CA VAL A 160 20.16 2.21 8.00
C VAL A 160 19.92 2.66 6.55
N LEU A 161 20.49 3.80 6.15
CA LEU A 161 20.34 4.31 4.78
C LEU A 161 20.95 3.35 3.76
N GLY A 162 22.06 2.71 4.10
CA GLY A 162 22.69 1.67 3.29
C GLY A 162 21.81 0.45 3.11
N HIS A 163 21.04 0.09 4.13
CA HIS A 163 20.04 -0.97 4.06
C HIS A 163 18.89 -0.59 3.11
N GLU A 164 18.34 0.62 3.23
CA GLU A 164 17.29 1.12 2.35
C GLU A 164 17.73 1.21 0.89
N LEU A 165 18.96 1.66 0.62
CA LEU A 165 19.52 1.66 -0.71
C LEU A 165 19.67 0.25 -1.30
N THR A 166 19.86 -0.76 -0.46
CA THR A 166 19.92 -2.16 -0.90
C THR A 166 18.55 -2.64 -1.39
N HIS A 167 17.45 -2.23 -0.75
CA HIS A 167 16.09 -2.50 -1.21
C HIS A 167 15.80 -1.85 -2.57
N ILE A 168 16.24 -0.60 -2.78
CA ILE A 168 16.15 0.07 -4.08
C ILE A 168 16.90 -0.74 -5.15
N ARG A 169 18.14 -1.11 -4.88
CA ARG A 169 18.99 -1.87 -5.80
C ARG A 169 18.42 -3.23 -6.15
N ASN A 170 17.83 -3.93 -5.19
CA ASN A 170 17.19 -5.22 -5.36
C ASN A 170 15.79 -5.14 -5.99
N ARG A 171 15.26 -3.93 -6.19
CA ARG A 171 13.89 -3.68 -6.65
C ARG A 171 12.80 -4.25 -5.73
N ASP A 172 13.11 -4.43 -4.44
CA ASP A 172 12.14 -4.90 -3.45
C ASP A 172 11.05 -3.84 -3.23
N THR A 173 11.42 -2.55 -3.35
CA THR A 173 10.50 -1.41 -3.25
C THR A 173 9.36 -1.48 -4.27
N GLN A 174 9.60 -2.01 -5.47
CA GLN A 174 8.56 -2.19 -6.49
C GLN A 174 7.48 -3.16 -6.01
N LEU A 175 7.89 -4.30 -5.46
CA LEU A 175 6.97 -5.30 -4.93
C LEU A 175 6.13 -4.71 -3.79
N MET A 176 6.77 -3.97 -2.88
CA MET A 176 6.09 -3.34 -1.75
C MET A 176 5.07 -2.29 -2.20
N VAL A 177 5.43 -1.41 -3.15
CA VAL A 177 4.50 -0.40 -3.69
C VAL A 177 3.30 -1.08 -4.38
N ILE A 178 3.53 -2.13 -5.18
CA ILE A 178 2.45 -2.90 -5.80
C ILE A 178 1.53 -3.51 -4.73
N ALA A 179 2.09 -4.08 -3.66
CA ALA A 179 1.30 -4.63 -2.56
C ALA A 179 0.46 -3.56 -1.85
N ILE A 180 1.01 -2.35 -1.63
CA ILE A 180 0.27 -1.22 -1.01
C ILE A 180 -0.88 -0.76 -1.92
N ILE A 181 -0.67 -0.69 -3.24
CA ILE A 181 -1.72 -0.34 -4.21
C ILE A 181 -2.88 -1.33 -4.10
N PHE A 182 -2.58 -2.61 -3.97
CA PHE A 182 -3.59 -3.66 -3.85
C PHE A 182 -4.30 -3.64 -2.50
N ALA A 183 -3.55 -3.47 -1.40
CA ALA A 183 -4.15 -3.32 -0.08
C ALA A 183 -5.12 -2.12 -0.05
N GLY A 184 -4.78 -1.03 -0.72
CA GLY A 184 -5.61 0.16 -0.82
C GLY A 184 -6.97 -0.09 -1.49
N ILE A 185 -7.03 -0.88 -2.56
CA ILE A 185 -8.32 -1.18 -3.21
C ILE A 185 -9.20 -2.07 -2.33
N PHE A 186 -8.62 -3.05 -1.63
CA PHE A 186 -9.39 -3.88 -0.70
C PHE A 186 -9.91 -3.06 0.48
N ALA A 187 -9.10 -2.17 1.04
CA ALA A 187 -9.52 -1.26 2.09
C ALA A 187 -10.65 -0.34 1.61
N PHE A 188 -10.56 0.19 0.41
CA PHE A 188 -11.60 1.02 -0.20
C PHE A 188 -12.91 0.24 -0.42
N VAL A 189 -12.84 -0.97 -0.99
CA VAL A 189 -14.02 -1.82 -1.19
C VAL A 189 -14.65 -2.21 0.14
N ALA A 190 -13.85 -2.58 1.14
CA ALA A 190 -14.35 -2.90 2.47
C ALA A 190 -15.05 -1.70 3.12
N ASP A 191 -14.47 -0.50 3.04
CA ASP A 191 -15.10 0.73 3.56
C ASP A 191 -16.41 1.04 2.84
N LEU A 192 -16.45 0.88 1.51
CA LEU A 192 -17.66 1.06 0.72
C LEU A 192 -18.76 0.09 1.13
N VAL A 193 -18.43 -1.20 1.28
CA VAL A 193 -19.37 -2.23 1.72
C VAL A 193 -19.91 -1.92 3.12
N ILE A 194 -19.03 -1.58 4.06
CA ILE A 194 -19.41 -1.24 5.44
C ILE A 194 -20.32 0.00 5.47
N ARG A 195 -20.00 1.04 4.72
CA ARG A 195 -20.81 2.24 4.65
C ARG A 195 -22.18 1.97 4.03
N THR A 196 -22.23 1.23 2.92
CA THR A 196 -23.48 0.86 2.26
C THR A 196 -24.35 -0.01 3.16
N TRP A 197 -23.73 -0.92 3.93
CA TRP A 197 -24.45 -1.76 4.89
C TRP A 197 -25.02 -0.98 6.09
N ARG A 198 -24.34 0.09 6.52
CA ARG A 198 -24.80 0.92 7.64
C ARG A 198 -25.95 1.88 7.27
N PHE A 199 -26.13 2.18 6.00
CA PHE A 199 -27.16 3.14 5.55
C PHE A 199 -28.61 2.61 5.64
N PRO A 200 -28.94 1.32 5.40
CA PRO A 200 -30.33 0.85 5.47
C PRO A 200 -30.85 0.64 6.89
N TYR A 201 -29.96 0.46 7.86
CA TYR A 201 -30.33 0.17 9.24
C TYR A 201 -29.87 1.28 10.17
N GLY A 202 -30.51 2.45 10.08
CA GLY A 202 -30.28 3.59 10.97
C GLY A 202 -30.58 3.27 12.44
N VAL A 203 -29.87 2.34 13.04
CA VAL A 203 -30.00 1.95 14.44
C VAL A 203 -28.70 2.23 15.18
N TRP A 204 -28.50 3.49 15.51
CA TRP A 204 -27.79 3.80 16.74
C TRP A 204 -28.83 4.35 17.71
N PRO A 205 -28.96 3.76 18.91
CA PRO A 205 -29.76 4.35 19.95
C PRO A 205 -29.16 5.71 20.28
N ARG A 206 -29.88 6.76 19.98
CA ARG A 206 -29.61 8.11 20.45
C ARG A 206 -29.65 7.99 21.98
N GLY A 207 -28.48 8.13 22.64
CA GLY A 207 -28.36 8.15 24.08
C GLY A 207 -29.43 9.06 24.67
N GLY A 208 -30.39 8.49 25.37
CA GLY A 208 -31.43 9.23 26.06
C GLY A 208 -30.78 10.14 27.08
N ASP A 209 -30.97 11.40 26.91
CA ASP A 209 -30.70 12.46 27.87
C ASP A 209 -31.57 12.20 29.10
N ARG A 210 -30.98 11.56 30.12
CA ARG A 210 -31.60 11.47 31.44
C ARG A 210 -31.48 12.86 32.07
N ARG A 211 -32.42 13.72 31.77
CA ARG A 211 -32.73 14.86 32.65
C ARG A 211 -33.33 14.30 33.92
N ASP A 212 -32.51 14.15 34.96
CA ASP A 212 -32.96 14.07 36.33
C ASP A 212 -33.66 15.35 36.70
N GLY A 213 -35.00 15.28 36.75
CA GLY A 213 -35.86 16.26 37.41
C GLY A 213 -35.78 16.04 38.90
N ARG A 214 -35.10 16.89 39.65
CA ARG A 214 -35.37 17.14 41.06
C ARG A 214 -36.04 18.50 41.16
N GLY A 215 -37.35 18.48 41.44
CA GLY A 215 -38.07 19.50 42.10
C GLY A 215 -38.37 19.04 43.52
#